data_2cbc7fe4167b9ca69a1270b12a6dabed
#
_entry.id   2cbc7fe4167b9ca69a1270b12a6dabed
#
_cell.length_a   1.000
_cell.length_b   1.000
_cell.length_c   1.000
_cell.angle_alpha   90.00
_cell.angle_beta   90.00
_cell.angle_gamma   90.00
#
_symmetry.space_group_name_H-M   'P 1'
#
loop_
_entity.id
_entity.type
_entity.pdbx_description
1 polymer ?
#
loop_
_entity_poly.entity_id
_entity_poly.type
_entity_poly.pdbx_seq_one_letter_code
_entity_poly.pdbx_strand_id
1 'polypeptide(L)'
;MKPLDKWFMKKIYKWVYAMIFAVSLYSCIRWVTDYTKEGHYWTQSLGNSILEIVILAFVSYLFFIYFRRQIEKSRRAKEPNRWKFVWRSYGMPFLFIILGVNATLAITRIFTGDAFHMDDIIIANVIGCLFAFMVYNVQRAQVLDKDYAEQRIQLEKIKNDQLQTELKFLKSQYHPHFLFNALNTVYFQIDESNKAPRRTLEMISELLRYQLYGGNQKVSILQEIDYLKTYIALRKLRMSERLRLRVEFPPELNELNIYPLLFLPLVENAFKYVGGDYQLDIIMKWENNRISLFIRNSIPELSAEDEALRKSVDERQRKGIGLVNLRRRLSLLYPNKHRLETRKEETEFVAELMIEIEDI
;
A
#
# COMPACT_ATOMS: atom_id res chain seq x y z
N MET A 1 12.42 -13.52 16.84
CA MET A 1 13.05 -14.83 16.46
C MET A 1 14.44 -14.57 15.93
N LYS A 2 15.47 -15.15 16.56
CA LYS A 2 16.87 -15.00 16.16
C LYS A 2 17.11 -15.57 14.75
N PRO A 3 18.03 -15.06 13.95
CA PRO A 3 18.28 -15.54 12.59
C PRO A 3 18.66 -17.03 12.50
N LEU A 4 19.24 -17.61 13.56
CA LEU A 4 19.51 -19.04 13.69
C LEU A 4 18.23 -19.90 13.70
N ASP A 5 17.16 -19.44 14.36
CA ASP A 5 15.89 -20.17 14.44
C ASP A 5 15.21 -20.27 13.07
N LYS A 6 15.29 -19.22 12.25
CA LYS A 6 14.75 -19.22 10.87
C LYS A 6 15.51 -20.19 9.96
N TRP A 7 16.82 -20.32 10.10
CA TRP A 7 17.65 -21.21 9.29
C TRP A 7 17.38 -22.68 9.65
N PHE A 8 17.32 -22.98 10.97
CA PHE A 8 17.05 -24.32 11.49
C PHE A 8 15.65 -24.79 11.11
N MET A 9 14.64 -23.95 11.29
CA MET A 9 13.26 -24.23 10.86
C MET A 9 13.17 -24.53 9.37
N LYS A 10 13.82 -23.73 8.50
CA LYS A 10 13.84 -23.99 7.05
C LYS A 10 14.45 -25.34 6.68
N LYS A 11 15.42 -25.84 7.46
CA LYS A 11 16.07 -27.13 7.21
C LYS A 11 15.16 -28.29 7.65
N ILE A 12 14.51 -28.14 8.80
CA ILE A 12 13.55 -29.14 9.33
C ILE A 12 12.36 -29.28 8.37
N TYR A 13 11.75 -28.19 7.90
CA TYR A 13 10.63 -28.25 6.94
C TYR A 13 10.98 -29.07 5.70
N LYS A 14 12.18 -28.92 5.15
CA LYS A 14 12.59 -29.70 3.97
C LYS A 14 12.66 -31.20 4.24
N TRP A 15 13.14 -31.59 5.40
CA TRP A 15 13.16 -33.00 5.83
C TRP A 15 11.74 -33.52 6.07
N VAL A 16 10.89 -32.78 6.71
CA VAL A 16 9.49 -33.16 6.93
C VAL A 16 8.76 -33.33 5.57
N TYR A 17 8.93 -32.43 4.62
CA TYR A 17 8.38 -32.61 3.28
C TYR A 17 8.94 -33.85 2.57
N ALA A 18 10.25 -34.11 2.66
CA ALA A 18 10.86 -35.28 2.04
C ALA A 18 10.32 -36.56 2.65
N MET A 19 10.12 -36.61 3.97
CA MET A 19 9.54 -37.76 4.68
C MET A 19 8.07 -38.00 4.27
N ILE A 20 7.23 -36.96 4.32
CA ILE A 20 5.82 -37.08 3.89
C ILE A 20 5.75 -37.59 2.45
N PHE A 21 6.57 -37.00 1.57
CA PHE A 21 6.63 -37.39 0.17
C PHE A 21 7.07 -38.85 0.00
N ALA A 22 8.11 -39.28 0.73
CA ALA A 22 8.61 -40.62 0.68
C ALA A 22 7.57 -41.66 1.15
N VAL A 23 6.88 -41.36 2.26
CA VAL A 23 5.81 -42.24 2.78
C VAL A 23 4.67 -42.33 1.77
N SER A 24 4.23 -41.21 1.21
CA SER A 24 3.15 -41.16 0.22
C SER A 24 3.52 -41.96 -1.06
N LEU A 25 4.73 -41.72 -1.57
CA LEU A 25 5.24 -42.39 -2.77
C LEU A 25 5.40 -43.91 -2.52
N TYR A 26 5.99 -44.27 -1.41
CA TYR A 26 6.13 -45.66 -1.00
C TYR A 26 4.78 -46.40 -0.90
N SER A 27 3.83 -45.79 -0.20
CA SER A 27 2.48 -46.35 -0.03
C SER A 27 1.76 -46.50 -1.37
N CYS A 28 1.90 -45.53 -2.28
CA CYS A 28 1.30 -45.58 -3.60
C CYS A 28 1.90 -46.68 -4.48
N ILE A 29 3.23 -46.81 -4.49
CA ILE A 29 3.93 -47.88 -5.22
C ILE A 29 3.51 -49.24 -4.69
N ARG A 30 3.55 -49.43 -3.37
CA ARG A 30 3.22 -50.71 -2.73
C ARG A 30 1.76 -51.10 -2.96
N TRP A 31 0.85 -50.15 -2.84
CA TRP A 31 -0.55 -50.45 -3.11
C TRP A 31 -0.78 -50.98 -4.51
N VAL A 32 -0.11 -50.40 -5.52
CA VAL A 32 -0.24 -50.85 -6.92
C VAL A 32 0.49 -52.19 -7.15
N THR A 33 1.72 -52.38 -6.61
CA THR A 33 2.47 -53.62 -6.81
C THR A 33 1.85 -54.79 -6.07
N ASP A 34 1.34 -54.62 -4.86
CA ASP A 34 0.71 -55.70 -4.08
C ASP A 34 -0.68 -56.04 -4.65
N TYR A 35 -1.40 -55.08 -5.22
CA TYR A 35 -2.67 -55.33 -5.93
C TYR A 35 -2.49 -56.27 -7.11
N THR A 36 -1.39 -56.16 -7.84
CA THR A 36 -1.11 -57.01 -9.00
C THR A 36 -0.66 -58.43 -8.59
N LYS A 37 -0.32 -58.67 -7.33
CA LYS A 37 0.16 -59.96 -6.78
C LYS A 37 -0.90 -60.71 -5.93
N GLU A 38 -2.15 -60.72 -6.41
CA GLU A 38 -3.28 -61.51 -5.85
C GLU A 38 -3.59 -61.25 -4.37
N GLY A 39 -3.58 -59.98 -3.96
CA GLY A 39 -4.21 -59.56 -2.70
C GLY A 39 -3.43 -59.76 -1.40
N HIS A 40 -2.16 -60.15 -1.44
CA HIS A 40 -1.30 -60.17 -0.28
C HIS A 40 -0.66 -58.81 -0.01
N TYR A 41 -1.44 -57.94 0.60
CA TYR A 41 -0.99 -56.58 0.96
C TYR A 41 0.01 -56.65 2.15
N TRP A 42 1.10 -55.90 2.04
CA TRP A 42 2.05 -55.68 3.14
C TRP A 42 2.79 -56.93 3.63
N THR A 43 3.14 -57.86 2.75
CA THR A 43 3.85 -59.12 3.08
C THR A 43 5.32 -58.91 3.48
N GLN A 44 5.89 -57.74 3.24
CA GLN A 44 7.26 -57.46 3.64
C GLN A 44 7.43 -57.26 5.14
N SER A 45 8.63 -57.59 5.64
CA SER A 45 8.98 -57.30 7.03
C SER A 45 8.95 -55.78 7.30
N LEU A 46 8.50 -55.37 8.48
CA LEU A 46 8.51 -53.96 8.92
C LEU A 46 9.90 -53.32 8.79
N GLY A 47 10.98 -54.07 9.03
CA GLY A 47 12.35 -53.59 8.90
C GLY A 47 12.69 -53.16 7.47
N ASN A 48 12.32 -53.98 6.47
CA ASN A 48 12.56 -53.68 5.06
C ASN A 48 11.74 -52.46 4.61
N SER A 49 10.47 -52.37 5.02
CA SER A 49 9.62 -51.26 4.71
C SER A 49 10.17 -49.93 5.27
N ILE A 50 10.65 -49.93 6.51
CA ILE A 50 11.30 -48.76 7.13
C ILE A 50 12.56 -48.36 6.36
N LEU A 51 13.40 -49.35 6.02
CA LEU A 51 14.62 -49.08 5.25
C LEU A 51 14.34 -48.45 3.89
N GLU A 52 13.36 -48.99 3.14
CA GLU A 52 12.94 -48.43 1.85
C GLU A 52 12.43 -46.97 1.98
N ILE A 53 11.60 -46.68 2.99
CA ILE A 53 11.11 -45.31 3.25
C ILE A 53 12.27 -44.39 3.60
N VAL A 54 13.24 -44.79 4.40
CA VAL A 54 14.41 -43.98 4.77
C VAL A 54 15.27 -43.65 3.55
N ILE A 55 15.56 -44.66 2.71
CA ILE A 55 16.31 -44.46 1.47
C ILE A 55 15.56 -43.50 0.53
N LEU A 56 14.26 -43.72 0.36
CA LEU A 56 13.42 -42.91 -0.49
C LEU A 56 13.32 -41.44 0.02
N ALA A 57 13.24 -41.24 1.34
CA ALA A 57 13.24 -39.91 1.96
C ALA A 57 14.58 -39.19 1.74
N PHE A 58 15.71 -39.91 1.85
CA PHE A 58 17.03 -39.33 1.60
C PHE A 58 17.19 -38.92 0.12
N VAL A 59 16.81 -39.79 -0.80
CA VAL A 59 16.84 -39.47 -2.26
C VAL A 59 15.90 -38.34 -2.60
N SER A 60 14.69 -38.31 -2.04
CA SER A 60 13.73 -37.24 -2.22
C SER A 60 14.26 -35.91 -1.71
N TYR A 61 14.98 -35.87 -0.59
CA TYR A 61 15.64 -34.69 -0.07
C TYR A 61 16.72 -34.15 -1.01
N LEU A 62 17.54 -35.07 -1.59
CA LEU A 62 18.54 -34.70 -2.59
C LEU A 62 17.88 -34.10 -3.85
N PHE A 63 16.78 -34.71 -4.32
CA PHE A 63 15.99 -34.19 -5.44
C PHE A 63 15.44 -32.78 -5.18
N PHE A 64 14.91 -32.59 -3.97
CA PHE A 64 14.38 -31.28 -3.57
C PHE A 64 15.46 -30.19 -3.64
N ILE A 65 16.67 -30.48 -3.16
CA ILE A 65 17.79 -29.54 -3.22
C ILE A 65 18.25 -29.30 -4.66
N TYR A 66 18.38 -30.40 -5.43
CA TYR A 66 18.83 -30.32 -6.82
C TYR A 66 17.86 -29.52 -7.69
N PHE A 67 16.55 -29.81 -7.62
CA PHE A 67 15.55 -29.11 -8.41
C PHE A 67 15.52 -27.62 -8.09
N ARG A 68 15.53 -27.27 -6.84
CA ARG A 68 15.58 -25.86 -6.43
C ARG A 68 16.81 -25.14 -6.98
N ARG A 69 17.98 -25.73 -6.88
CA ARG A 69 19.22 -25.17 -7.44
C ARG A 69 19.13 -25.04 -8.96
N GLN A 70 18.59 -26.04 -9.62
CA GLN A 70 18.46 -26.07 -11.09
C GLN A 70 17.45 -25.02 -11.58
N ILE A 71 16.33 -24.84 -10.90
CA ILE A 71 15.33 -23.81 -11.20
C ILE A 71 15.97 -22.42 -11.03
N GLU A 72 16.65 -22.17 -9.92
CA GLU A 72 17.33 -20.87 -9.67
C GLU A 72 18.45 -20.61 -10.70
N LYS A 73 19.20 -21.64 -11.11
CA LYS A 73 20.25 -21.54 -12.13
C LYS A 73 19.67 -21.30 -13.53
N SER A 74 18.60 -21.99 -13.90
CA SER A 74 17.91 -21.82 -15.18
C SER A 74 17.31 -20.41 -15.30
N ARG A 75 16.80 -19.86 -14.19
CA ARG A 75 16.27 -18.50 -14.09
C ARG A 75 17.32 -17.41 -14.36
N ARG A 76 18.49 -17.54 -13.73
CA ARG A 76 19.60 -16.57 -13.88
C ARG A 76 20.22 -16.58 -15.26
N ALA A 77 20.17 -17.73 -15.95
CA ALA A 77 20.66 -17.83 -17.30
C ALA A 77 19.62 -17.28 -18.26
N LYS A 78 19.84 -16.05 -18.74
CA LYS A 78 19.11 -15.49 -19.89
C LYS A 78 19.53 -16.27 -21.15
N GLU A 79 18.99 -17.48 -21.33
CA GLU A 79 19.33 -18.36 -22.44
C GLU A 79 18.59 -17.88 -23.69
N PRO A 80 19.24 -17.39 -24.72
CA PRO A 80 18.60 -16.89 -25.93
C PRO A 80 18.02 -18.03 -26.77
N ASN A 81 18.51 -19.27 -26.59
CA ASN A 81 18.08 -20.44 -27.34
C ASN A 81 16.95 -21.20 -26.59
N ARG A 82 15.74 -21.17 -27.22
CA ARG A 82 14.53 -21.81 -26.66
C ARG A 82 14.73 -23.31 -26.39
N TRP A 83 15.42 -24.05 -27.27
CA TRP A 83 15.66 -25.47 -27.10
C TRP A 83 16.62 -25.78 -25.94
N LYS A 84 17.69 -25.03 -25.80
CA LYS A 84 18.60 -25.14 -24.66
C LYS A 84 17.89 -24.81 -23.33
N PHE A 85 17.01 -23.81 -23.36
CA PHE A 85 16.20 -23.49 -22.18
C PHE A 85 15.26 -24.62 -21.80
N VAL A 86 14.53 -25.22 -22.75
CA VAL A 86 13.62 -26.35 -22.51
C VAL A 86 14.41 -27.57 -21.99
N TRP A 87 15.49 -27.94 -22.64
CA TRP A 87 16.33 -29.05 -22.22
C TRP A 87 16.89 -28.87 -20.81
N ARG A 88 17.38 -27.69 -20.51
CA ARG A 88 17.93 -27.36 -19.18
C ARG A 88 16.85 -27.30 -18.10
N SER A 89 15.65 -26.82 -18.43
CA SER A 89 14.55 -26.64 -17.50
C SER A 89 13.75 -27.91 -17.25
N TYR A 90 13.65 -28.81 -18.22
CA TYR A 90 12.85 -30.03 -18.12
C TYR A 90 13.62 -31.31 -18.42
N GLY A 91 14.44 -31.34 -19.47
CA GLY A 91 15.17 -32.53 -19.89
C GLY A 91 16.16 -33.02 -18.85
N MET A 92 17.02 -32.16 -18.35
CA MET A 92 17.97 -32.51 -17.30
C MET A 92 17.33 -32.95 -15.99
N PRO A 93 16.31 -32.25 -15.42
CA PRO A 93 15.58 -32.73 -14.28
C PRO A 93 14.92 -34.10 -14.51
N PHE A 94 14.30 -34.31 -15.68
CA PHE A 94 13.65 -35.58 -16.02
C PHE A 94 14.65 -36.74 -16.09
N LEU A 95 15.78 -36.54 -16.75
CA LEU A 95 16.86 -37.57 -16.76
C LEU A 95 17.35 -37.90 -15.35
N PHE A 96 17.52 -36.84 -14.51
CA PHE A 96 17.95 -37.06 -13.12
C PHE A 96 16.91 -37.81 -12.29
N ILE A 97 15.62 -37.61 -12.53
CA ILE A 97 14.53 -38.39 -11.90
C ILE A 97 14.63 -39.86 -12.27
N ILE A 98 14.72 -40.20 -13.56
CA ILE A 98 14.81 -41.57 -14.03
C ILE A 98 16.03 -42.28 -13.40
N LEU A 99 17.20 -41.67 -13.47
CA LEU A 99 18.42 -42.22 -12.89
C LEU A 99 18.26 -42.42 -11.38
N GLY A 100 17.69 -41.48 -10.66
CA GLY A 100 17.49 -41.55 -9.22
C GLY A 100 16.48 -42.62 -8.80
N VAL A 101 15.36 -42.77 -9.50
CA VAL A 101 14.36 -43.82 -9.25
C VAL A 101 15.02 -45.22 -9.42
N ASN A 102 15.72 -45.44 -10.55
CA ASN A 102 16.38 -46.72 -10.80
C ASN A 102 17.52 -46.98 -9.84
N ALA A 103 18.29 -45.98 -9.44
CA ALA A 103 19.32 -46.11 -8.41
C ALA A 103 18.72 -46.52 -7.03
N THR A 104 17.58 -45.90 -6.66
CA THR A 104 16.85 -46.25 -5.44
C THR A 104 16.39 -47.70 -5.49
N LEU A 105 15.77 -48.16 -6.58
CA LEU A 105 15.35 -49.52 -6.77
C LEU A 105 16.53 -50.49 -6.67
N ALA A 106 17.67 -50.21 -7.31
CA ALA A 106 18.84 -51.05 -7.25
C ALA A 106 19.39 -51.16 -5.81
N ILE A 107 19.46 -50.01 -5.09
CA ILE A 107 19.94 -50.00 -3.71
C ILE A 107 19.02 -50.80 -2.79
N THR A 108 17.68 -50.56 -2.87
CA THR A 108 16.74 -51.29 -2.02
C THR A 108 16.80 -52.79 -2.27
N ARG A 109 16.90 -53.28 -3.52
CA ARG A 109 17.01 -54.67 -3.86
C ARG A 109 18.30 -55.35 -3.33
N ILE A 110 19.42 -54.63 -3.35
CA ILE A 110 20.67 -55.12 -2.76
C ILE A 110 20.51 -55.40 -1.25
N PHE A 111 19.79 -54.50 -0.55
CA PHE A 111 19.61 -54.63 0.90
C PHE A 111 18.47 -55.59 1.30
N THR A 112 17.41 -55.70 0.50
CA THR A 112 16.26 -56.59 0.82
C THR A 112 16.44 -58.01 0.30
N GLY A 113 17.34 -58.24 -0.69
CA GLY A 113 17.53 -59.51 -1.31
C GLY A 113 16.41 -59.97 -2.23
N ASP A 114 15.44 -59.12 -2.52
CA ASP A 114 14.29 -59.45 -3.36
C ASP A 114 14.67 -59.56 -4.85
N ALA A 115 13.98 -60.43 -5.59
CA ALA A 115 14.18 -60.58 -7.03
C ALA A 115 13.71 -59.34 -7.80
N PHE A 116 14.34 -59.05 -8.94
CA PHE A 116 13.89 -58.01 -9.87
C PHE A 116 12.72 -58.52 -10.69
N HIS A 117 11.53 -57.95 -10.48
CA HIS A 117 10.37 -58.15 -11.34
C HIS A 117 10.21 -56.91 -12.25
N MET A 118 10.02 -57.16 -13.53
CA MET A 118 9.87 -56.07 -14.53
C MET A 118 8.69 -55.17 -14.24
N ASP A 119 7.60 -55.74 -13.72
CA ASP A 119 6.39 -54.97 -13.35
C ASP A 119 6.68 -53.93 -12.23
N ASP A 120 7.45 -54.34 -11.20
CA ASP A 120 7.85 -53.45 -10.11
C ASP A 120 8.69 -52.28 -10.63
N ILE A 121 9.60 -52.56 -11.58
CA ILE A 121 10.45 -51.53 -12.19
C ILE A 121 9.60 -50.53 -13.02
N ILE A 122 8.68 -51.02 -13.79
CA ILE A 122 7.80 -50.17 -14.62
C ILE A 122 6.90 -49.30 -13.75
N ILE A 123 6.24 -49.91 -12.76
CA ILE A 123 5.35 -49.21 -11.81
C ILE A 123 6.10 -48.12 -11.03
N ALA A 124 7.26 -48.48 -10.45
CA ALA A 124 8.05 -47.51 -9.69
C ALA A 124 8.57 -46.36 -10.53
N ASN A 125 8.97 -46.60 -11.79
CA ASN A 125 9.37 -45.53 -12.71
C ASN A 125 8.21 -44.63 -13.09
N VAL A 126 7.06 -45.18 -13.45
CA VAL A 126 5.89 -44.39 -13.83
C VAL A 126 5.40 -43.53 -12.67
N ILE A 127 5.15 -44.14 -11.51
CA ILE A 127 4.68 -43.45 -10.31
C ILE A 127 5.73 -42.45 -9.82
N GLY A 128 6.99 -42.86 -9.73
CA GLY A 128 8.11 -42.03 -9.26
C GLY A 128 8.32 -40.80 -10.16
N CYS A 129 8.29 -40.99 -11.48
CA CYS A 129 8.39 -39.87 -12.44
C CYS A 129 7.21 -38.90 -12.34
N LEU A 130 5.97 -39.37 -12.22
CA LEU A 130 4.80 -38.53 -12.05
C LEU A 130 4.88 -37.68 -10.77
N PHE A 131 5.20 -38.31 -9.64
CA PHE A 131 5.35 -37.60 -8.37
C PHE A 131 6.50 -36.59 -8.39
N ALA A 132 7.67 -36.96 -8.90
CA ALA A 132 8.80 -36.05 -8.98
C ALA A 132 8.54 -34.89 -9.96
N PHE A 133 7.84 -35.14 -11.07
CA PHE A 133 7.40 -34.09 -12.00
C PHE A 133 6.42 -33.12 -11.33
N MET A 134 5.47 -33.63 -10.55
CA MET A 134 4.55 -32.81 -9.76
C MET A 134 5.30 -31.91 -8.78
N VAL A 135 6.22 -32.46 -7.98
CA VAL A 135 7.04 -31.68 -7.03
C VAL A 135 7.88 -30.63 -7.74
N TYR A 136 8.49 -30.98 -8.87
CA TYR A 136 9.26 -30.06 -9.68
C TYR A 136 8.42 -28.85 -10.13
N ASN A 137 7.20 -29.09 -10.66
CA ASN A 137 6.32 -28.02 -11.09
C ASN A 137 5.83 -27.14 -9.93
N VAL A 138 5.51 -27.73 -8.78
CA VAL A 138 5.13 -26.94 -7.57
C VAL A 138 6.29 -26.04 -7.12
N GLN A 139 7.52 -26.56 -7.05
CA GLN A 139 8.69 -25.75 -6.71
C GLN A 139 8.95 -24.64 -7.71
N ARG A 140 8.78 -24.93 -9.01
CA ARG A 140 8.93 -23.95 -10.06
C ARG A 140 7.89 -22.84 -9.96
N ALA A 141 6.63 -23.17 -9.73
CA ALA A 141 5.56 -22.21 -9.50
C ALA A 141 5.88 -21.30 -8.31
N GLN A 142 6.30 -21.85 -7.18
CA GLN A 142 6.67 -21.06 -6.00
C GLN A 142 7.81 -20.06 -6.26
N VAL A 143 8.81 -20.46 -7.06
CA VAL A 143 9.93 -19.56 -7.42
C VAL A 143 9.44 -18.45 -8.33
N LEU A 144 8.57 -18.75 -9.32
CA LEU A 144 8.00 -17.76 -10.23
C LEU A 144 7.09 -16.77 -9.49
N ASP A 145 6.23 -17.26 -8.61
CA ASP A 145 5.32 -16.41 -7.82
C ASP A 145 6.10 -15.42 -6.95
N LYS A 146 7.20 -15.86 -6.36
CA LYS A 146 8.07 -14.98 -5.59
C LYS A 146 8.67 -13.88 -6.46
N ASP A 147 9.12 -14.21 -7.66
CA ASP A 147 9.69 -13.24 -8.60
C ASP A 147 8.65 -12.22 -9.06
N TYR A 148 7.44 -12.68 -9.39
CA TYR A 148 6.35 -11.79 -9.75
C TYR A 148 6.01 -10.83 -8.61
N ALA A 149 6.00 -11.33 -7.36
CA ALA A 149 5.76 -10.49 -6.19
C ALA A 149 6.86 -9.43 -6.01
N GLU A 150 8.15 -9.81 -6.16
CA GLU A 150 9.27 -8.89 -6.07
C GLU A 150 9.23 -7.82 -7.19
N GLN A 151 8.94 -8.23 -8.43
CA GLN A 151 8.80 -7.31 -9.57
C GLN A 151 7.63 -6.33 -9.37
N ARG A 152 6.52 -6.81 -8.84
CA ARG A 152 5.35 -5.98 -8.55
C ARG A 152 5.68 -4.90 -7.53
N ILE A 153 6.36 -5.25 -6.45
CA ILE A 153 6.81 -4.28 -5.43
C ILE A 153 7.76 -3.23 -6.05
N GLN A 154 8.70 -3.66 -6.92
CA GLN A 154 9.60 -2.74 -7.60
C GLN A 154 8.86 -1.78 -8.54
N LEU A 155 7.89 -2.29 -9.32
CA LEU A 155 7.06 -1.46 -10.20
C LEU A 155 6.23 -0.44 -9.42
N GLU A 156 5.64 -0.83 -8.30
CA GLU A 156 4.90 0.07 -7.42
C GLU A 156 5.81 1.18 -6.86
N LYS A 157 7.04 0.83 -6.46
CA LYS A 157 8.03 1.81 -5.99
C LYS A 157 8.40 2.81 -7.09
N ILE A 158 8.74 2.33 -8.30
CA ILE A 158 9.07 3.20 -9.43
C ILE A 158 7.91 4.14 -9.77
N LYS A 159 6.67 3.62 -9.78
CA LYS A 159 5.48 4.43 -10.03
C LYS A 159 5.27 5.50 -8.96
N ASN A 160 5.52 5.17 -7.70
CA ASN A 160 5.43 6.15 -6.60
C ASN A 160 6.51 7.23 -6.72
N ASP A 161 7.74 6.85 -7.04
CA ASP A 161 8.86 7.79 -7.26
C ASP A 161 8.59 8.71 -8.45
N GLN A 162 8.01 8.19 -9.54
CA GLN A 162 7.57 9.00 -10.68
C GLN A 162 6.49 10.02 -10.28
N LEU A 163 5.46 9.59 -9.55
CA LEU A 163 4.40 10.49 -9.07
C LEU A 163 4.97 11.58 -8.15
N GLN A 164 5.88 11.24 -7.26
CA GLN A 164 6.53 12.22 -6.39
C GLN A 164 7.38 13.23 -7.19
N THR A 165 8.08 12.75 -8.22
CA THR A 165 8.88 13.60 -9.12
C THR A 165 7.98 14.54 -9.92
N GLU A 166 6.87 14.04 -10.46
CA GLU A 166 5.87 14.84 -11.16
C GLU A 166 5.25 15.90 -10.25
N LEU A 167 4.88 15.55 -9.03
CA LEU A 167 4.40 16.50 -8.01
C LEU A 167 5.45 17.57 -7.67
N LYS A 168 6.73 17.18 -7.55
CA LYS A 168 7.83 18.12 -7.36
C LYS A 168 7.97 19.07 -8.55
N PHE A 169 7.90 18.54 -9.78
CA PHE A 169 7.98 19.34 -11.00
C PHE A 169 6.82 20.31 -11.11
N LEU A 170 5.57 19.86 -10.85
CA LEU A 170 4.40 20.73 -10.84
C LEU A 170 4.52 21.84 -9.77
N LYS A 171 5.00 21.53 -8.58
CA LYS A 171 5.29 22.52 -7.54
C LYS A 171 6.40 23.50 -7.95
N SER A 172 7.42 23.05 -8.68
CA SER A 172 8.54 23.89 -9.11
C SER A 172 8.18 24.85 -10.25
N GLN A 173 7.08 24.61 -10.99
CA GLN A 173 6.55 25.55 -11.99
C GLN A 173 6.08 26.88 -11.38
N TYR A 174 5.68 26.84 -10.10
CA TYR A 174 5.52 28.07 -9.32
C TYR A 174 6.90 28.44 -8.76
N HIS A 175 7.62 29.37 -9.37
CA HIS A 175 8.86 29.91 -8.83
C HIS A 175 8.56 30.76 -7.57
N PRO A 176 8.63 30.19 -6.34
CA PRO A 176 8.27 30.94 -5.13
C PRO A 176 9.07 32.23 -5.03
N HIS A 177 10.36 32.16 -5.32
CA HIS A 177 11.25 33.29 -5.29
C HIS A 177 10.84 34.41 -6.29
N PHE A 178 10.39 34.05 -7.48
CA PHE A 178 9.89 35.04 -8.44
C PHE A 178 8.62 35.74 -7.92
N LEU A 179 7.69 34.98 -7.36
CA LEU A 179 6.48 35.56 -6.78
C LEU A 179 6.78 36.50 -5.62
N PHE A 180 7.68 36.13 -4.72
CA PHE A 180 8.09 37.01 -3.63
C PHE A 180 8.81 38.27 -4.13
N ASN A 181 9.69 38.14 -5.12
CA ASN A 181 10.37 39.29 -5.71
C ASN A 181 9.38 40.24 -6.40
N ALA A 182 8.40 39.71 -7.13
CA ALA A 182 7.36 40.51 -7.74
C ALA A 182 6.51 41.26 -6.69
N LEU A 183 6.09 40.57 -5.63
CA LEU A 183 5.35 41.18 -4.51
C LEU A 183 6.18 42.26 -3.80
N ASN A 184 7.45 41.98 -3.54
CA ASN A 184 8.35 42.97 -2.96
C ASN A 184 8.54 44.19 -3.86
N THR A 185 8.68 43.98 -5.19
CA THR A 185 8.77 45.11 -6.12
C THR A 185 7.54 46.00 -6.06
N VAL A 186 6.35 45.42 -6.05
CA VAL A 186 5.08 46.18 -5.91
C VAL A 186 5.02 46.88 -4.54
N TYR A 187 5.45 46.21 -3.48
CA TYR A 187 5.47 46.76 -2.13
C TYR A 187 6.31 48.05 -2.04
N PHE A 188 7.50 48.04 -2.63
CA PHE A 188 8.36 49.23 -2.63
C PHE A 188 7.90 50.36 -3.61
N GLN A 189 7.02 50.05 -4.56
CA GLN A 189 6.41 51.04 -5.43
C GLN A 189 5.23 51.77 -4.78
N ILE A 190 4.67 51.21 -3.69
CA ILE A 190 3.58 51.87 -2.96
C ILE A 190 4.18 52.92 -2.02
N ASP A 191 3.63 54.13 -2.09
CA ASP A 191 4.00 55.23 -1.20
C ASP A 191 3.92 54.79 0.28
N GLU A 192 4.90 55.21 1.09
CA GLU A 192 5.00 54.83 2.52
C GLU A 192 3.81 55.33 3.34
N SER A 193 3.20 56.43 2.96
CA SER A 193 2.01 56.97 3.59
C SER A 193 0.79 56.07 3.38
N ASN A 194 0.77 55.29 2.29
CA ASN A 194 -0.37 54.43 1.94
C ASN A 194 -0.25 53.04 2.60
N LYS A 195 -0.58 53.00 3.90
CA LYS A 195 -0.41 51.81 4.73
C LYS A 195 -1.33 50.63 4.34
N ALA A 196 -2.53 50.92 3.82
CA ALA A 196 -3.52 49.85 3.56
C ALA A 196 -3.10 48.88 2.45
N PRO A 197 -2.68 49.32 1.23
CA PRO A 197 -2.16 48.39 0.22
C PRO A 197 -0.89 47.66 0.64
N ARG A 198 0.04 48.31 1.35
CA ARG A 198 1.24 47.70 1.88
C ARG A 198 0.89 46.51 2.79
N ARG A 199 -0.02 46.73 3.76
CA ARG A 199 -0.47 45.68 4.68
C ARG A 199 -1.16 44.51 3.93
N THR A 200 -1.92 44.84 2.88
CA THR A 200 -2.55 43.78 2.04
C THR A 200 -1.50 42.90 1.36
N LEU A 201 -0.43 43.51 0.82
CA LEU A 201 0.66 42.79 0.19
C LEU A 201 1.46 41.94 1.20
N GLU A 202 1.68 42.46 2.41
CA GLU A 202 2.31 41.71 3.50
C GLU A 202 1.50 40.45 3.83
N MET A 203 0.19 40.58 4.02
CA MET A 203 -0.72 39.45 4.27
C MET A 203 -0.68 38.42 3.13
N ILE A 204 -0.69 38.86 1.87
CA ILE A 204 -0.60 37.95 0.70
C ILE A 204 0.74 37.23 0.71
N SER A 205 1.84 37.93 0.97
CA SER A 205 3.20 37.34 1.03
C SER A 205 3.31 36.28 2.13
N GLU A 206 2.72 36.56 3.31
CA GLU A 206 2.69 35.64 4.44
C GLU A 206 1.88 34.38 4.14
N LEU A 207 0.69 34.52 3.55
CA LEU A 207 -0.14 33.39 3.14
C LEU A 207 0.55 32.53 2.08
N LEU A 208 1.17 33.14 1.06
CA LEU A 208 1.91 32.42 0.04
C LEU A 208 3.12 31.69 0.61
N ARG A 209 3.84 32.31 1.55
CA ARG A 209 4.98 31.68 2.24
C ARG A 209 4.54 30.40 2.95
N TYR A 210 3.49 30.47 3.72
CA TYR A 210 2.96 29.31 4.45
C TYR A 210 2.52 28.21 3.49
N GLN A 211 1.81 28.52 2.39
CA GLN A 211 1.34 27.53 1.40
C GLN A 211 2.49 26.87 0.63
N LEU A 212 3.54 27.61 0.28
CA LEU A 212 4.64 27.12 -0.54
C LEU A 212 5.70 26.34 0.29
N TYR A 213 5.93 26.77 1.53
CA TYR A 213 6.96 26.18 2.41
C TYR A 213 6.39 25.28 3.52
N GLY A 214 5.09 25.38 3.81
CA GLY A 214 4.38 24.48 4.71
C GLY A 214 4.26 23.07 4.11
N GLY A 215 5.34 22.29 4.16
CA GLY A 215 5.46 20.97 3.55
C GLY A 215 4.48 19.90 4.11
N ASN A 216 4.84 18.63 3.94
CA ASN A 216 4.07 17.48 4.48
C ASN A 216 4.37 17.20 5.97
N GLN A 217 5.13 18.05 6.64
CA GLN A 217 5.45 17.92 8.06
C GLN A 217 4.37 18.59 8.91
N LYS A 218 4.16 18.07 10.10
CA LYS A 218 3.30 18.73 11.10
C LYS A 218 3.85 20.09 11.47
N VAL A 219 2.99 21.04 11.66
CA VAL A 219 3.29 22.42 12.08
C VAL A 219 2.62 22.70 13.42
N SER A 220 3.09 23.70 14.15
CA SER A 220 2.39 24.15 15.38
C SER A 220 0.99 24.62 15.05
N ILE A 221 0.00 24.26 15.88
CA ILE A 221 -1.38 24.74 15.78
C ILE A 221 -1.45 26.27 15.77
N LEU A 222 -0.55 26.94 16.48
CA LEU A 222 -0.47 28.39 16.49
C LEU A 222 -0.16 28.97 15.10
N GLN A 223 0.74 28.34 14.36
CA GLN A 223 1.04 28.75 12.97
C GLN A 223 -0.18 28.58 12.05
N GLU A 224 -0.95 27.50 12.21
CA GLU A 224 -2.18 27.29 11.45
C GLU A 224 -3.25 28.32 11.81
N ILE A 225 -3.40 28.66 13.09
CA ILE A 225 -4.33 29.69 13.56
C ILE A 225 -3.92 31.08 13.02
N ASP A 226 -2.65 31.43 13.07
CA ASP A 226 -2.15 32.71 12.56
C ASP A 226 -2.35 32.81 11.05
N TYR A 227 -2.12 31.70 10.32
CA TYR A 227 -2.47 31.61 8.90
C TYR A 227 -3.97 31.84 8.66
N LEU A 228 -4.84 31.20 9.44
CA LEU A 228 -6.30 31.37 9.31
C LEU A 228 -6.72 32.80 9.66
N LYS A 229 -6.16 33.43 10.69
CA LYS A 229 -6.42 34.84 11.04
C LYS A 229 -6.03 35.77 9.90
N THR A 230 -4.84 35.58 9.33
CA THR A 230 -4.35 36.38 8.18
C THR A 230 -5.26 36.19 6.96
N TYR A 231 -5.66 34.93 6.67
CA TYR A 231 -6.59 34.63 5.56
C TYR A 231 -7.96 35.30 5.77
N ILE A 232 -8.54 35.18 6.97
CA ILE A 232 -9.83 35.79 7.34
C ILE A 232 -9.75 37.32 7.21
N ALA A 233 -8.68 37.92 7.71
CA ALA A 233 -8.47 39.38 7.60
C ALA A 233 -8.41 39.81 6.12
N LEU A 234 -7.65 39.09 5.29
CA LEU A 234 -7.57 39.40 3.85
C LEU A 234 -8.92 39.25 3.13
N ARG A 235 -9.67 38.17 3.47
CA ARG A 235 -10.99 37.92 2.89
C ARG A 235 -12.00 39.02 3.30
N LYS A 236 -11.95 39.44 4.55
CA LYS A 236 -12.81 40.54 5.09
C LYS A 236 -12.66 41.82 4.29
N LEU A 237 -11.46 42.20 3.84
CA LEU A 237 -11.20 43.38 3.03
C LEU A 237 -11.96 43.39 1.68
N ARG A 238 -12.33 42.21 1.18
CA ARG A 238 -13.04 42.01 -0.10
C ARG A 238 -14.54 41.81 0.04
N MET A 239 -15.01 41.66 1.27
CA MET A 239 -16.42 41.42 1.55
C MET A 239 -17.19 42.76 1.74
N SER A 240 -18.50 42.68 1.57
CA SER A 240 -19.40 43.78 1.86
C SER A 240 -19.33 44.19 3.33
N GLU A 241 -19.54 45.48 3.62
CA GLU A 241 -19.67 46.00 4.99
C GLU A 241 -20.84 45.35 5.76
N ARG A 242 -21.77 44.68 5.07
CA ARG A 242 -22.84 43.90 5.70
C ARG A 242 -22.41 42.67 6.41
N LEU A 243 -21.17 42.18 6.17
CA LEU A 243 -20.66 40.93 6.77
C LEU A 243 -20.60 41.02 8.31
N ARG A 244 -21.41 40.21 8.96
CA ARG A 244 -21.37 39.98 10.41
C ARG A 244 -20.49 38.82 10.69
N LEU A 245 -19.21 39.08 11.00
CA LEU A 245 -18.17 38.09 11.20
C LEU A 245 -17.89 37.90 12.68
N ARG A 246 -18.03 36.66 13.20
CA ARG A 246 -17.62 36.26 14.53
C ARG A 246 -16.51 35.21 14.40
N VAL A 247 -15.35 35.49 15.01
CA VAL A 247 -14.18 34.61 14.97
C VAL A 247 -13.69 34.40 16.39
N GLU A 248 -13.64 33.14 16.82
CA GLU A 248 -13.16 32.76 18.14
C GLU A 248 -12.14 31.64 17.99
N PHE A 249 -10.94 31.88 18.54
CA PHE A 249 -9.86 30.89 18.66
C PHE A 249 -9.50 30.73 20.13
N PRO A 250 -9.24 29.51 20.62
CA PRO A 250 -8.91 29.28 22.02
C PRO A 250 -7.54 29.88 22.34
N PRO A 251 -7.37 30.53 23.52
CA PRO A 251 -6.11 31.16 23.92
C PRO A 251 -5.03 30.16 24.35
N GLU A 252 -5.39 28.92 24.67
CA GLU A 252 -4.56 27.95 25.41
C GLU A 252 -4.04 26.80 24.54
N LEU A 253 -3.84 26.99 23.24
CA LEU A 253 -3.31 25.95 22.34
C LEU A 253 -1.78 25.98 22.30
N ASN A 254 -1.11 25.58 23.38
CA ASN A 254 0.33 25.49 23.40
C ASN A 254 0.81 24.08 22.96
N GLU A 255 1.85 24.05 22.11
CA GLU A 255 2.67 22.88 21.74
C GLU A 255 2.02 21.74 20.94
N LEU A 256 0.79 21.92 20.45
CA LEU A 256 0.15 20.92 19.60
C LEU A 256 0.64 21.00 18.15
N ASN A 257 0.96 19.85 17.58
CA ASN A 257 1.38 19.76 16.18
C ASN A 257 0.29 19.11 15.31
N ILE A 258 -0.09 19.79 14.24
CA ILE A 258 -1.09 19.33 13.28
C ILE A 258 -0.53 19.36 11.86
N TYR A 259 -1.19 18.65 10.95
CA TYR A 259 -0.88 18.82 9.53
C TYR A 259 -1.42 20.17 9.03
N PRO A 260 -0.63 20.93 8.22
CA PRO A 260 -1.00 22.26 7.77
C PRO A 260 -2.21 22.27 6.83
N LEU A 261 -2.91 23.40 6.71
CA LEU A 261 -3.99 23.67 5.76
C LEU A 261 -5.17 22.66 5.84
N LEU A 262 -5.49 22.17 7.03
CA LEU A 262 -6.65 21.29 7.23
C LEU A 262 -7.96 22.08 7.40
N PHE A 263 -7.89 23.23 8.05
CA PHE A 263 -9.07 24.04 8.33
C PHE A 263 -9.41 25.01 7.18
N LEU A 264 -8.41 25.37 6.39
CA LEU A 264 -8.56 26.35 5.30
C LEU A 264 -9.72 26.02 4.34
N PRO A 265 -9.90 24.78 3.83
CA PRO A 265 -10.97 24.46 2.88
C PRO A 265 -12.38 24.75 3.41
N LEU A 266 -12.58 24.63 4.73
CA LEU A 266 -13.86 24.93 5.37
C LEU A 266 -14.08 26.43 5.47
N VAL A 267 -13.04 27.19 5.86
CA VAL A 267 -13.07 28.65 5.92
C VAL A 267 -13.26 29.25 4.53
N GLU A 268 -12.53 28.74 3.51
CA GLU A 268 -12.71 29.16 2.11
C GLU A 268 -14.14 28.94 1.64
N ASN A 269 -14.71 27.79 1.94
CA ASN A 269 -16.06 27.45 1.56
C ASN A 269 -17.08 28.40 2.19
N ALA A 270 -16.91 28.72 3.45
CA ALA A 270 -17.78 29.64 4.16
C ALA A 270 -17.76 31.05 3.54
N PHE A 271 -16.60 31.63 3.28
CA PHE A 271 -16.46 32.91 2.61
C PHE A 271 -16.97 32.93 1.16
N LYS A 272 -16.89 31.79 0.47
CA LYS A 272 -17.37 31.63 -0.91
C LYS A 272 -18.89 31.66 -1.01
N TYR A 273 -19.58 31.10 -0.03
CA TYR A 273 -21.02 30.88 -0.09
C TYR A 273 -21.83 31.73 0.89
N VAL A 274 -21.18 32.56 1.73
CA VAL A 274 -21.90 33.48 2.61
C VAL A 274 -22.70 34.47 1.77
N GLY A 275 -23.97 34.64 2.14
CA GLY A 275 -24.93 35.51 1.48
C GLY A 275 -26.20 35.64 2.32
N GLY A 276 -27.29 36.23 1.75
CA GLY A 276 -28.52 36.50 2.51
C GLY A 276 -28.24 37.48 3.63
N ASP A 277 -28.33 37.03 4.88
CA ASP A 277 -28.07 37.86 6.07
C ASP A 277 -26.61 38.22 6.29
N TYR A 278 -25.69 37.66 5.47
CA TYR A 278 -24.23 37.88 5.54
C TYR A 278 -23.64 37.60 6.93
N GLN A 279 -24.13 36.54 7.59
CA GLN A 279 -23.60 36.10 8.87
C GLN A 279 -22.60 34.98 8.67
N LEU A 280 -21.45 35.06 9.37
CA LEU A 280 -20.37 34.04 9.33
C LEU A 280 -19.77 33.90 10.73
N ASP A 281 -19.90 32.69 11.31
CA ASP A 281 -19.30 32.34 12.57
C ASP A 281 -18.22 31.28 12.32
N ILE A 282 -17.03 31.51 12.87
CA ILE A 282 -15.86 30.61 12.83
C ILE A 282 -15.38 30.45 14.26
N ILE A 283 -15.62 29.30 14.86
CA ILE A 283 -15.35 29.05 16.26
C ILE A 283 -14.50 27.80 16.36
N MET A 284 -13.29 27.94 16.92
CA MET A 284 -12.42 26.82 17.24
C MET A 284 -12.39 26.60 18.76
N LYS A 285 -12.44 25.32 19.17
CA LYS A 285 -12.35 24.95 20.58
C LYS A 285 -11.32 23.85 20.76
N TRP A 286 -10.75 23.81 21.93
CA TRP A 286 -9.86 22.77 22.41
C TRP A 286 -10.42 22.19 23.70
N GLU A 287 -10.84 20.94 23.68
CA GLU A 287 -11.41 20.24 24.82
C GLU A 287 -11.07 18.76 24.74
N ASN A 288 -10.64 18.12 25.82
CA ASN A 288 -10.41 16.68 25.93
C ASN A 288 -9.51 16.10 24.81
N ASN A 289 -8.38 16.71 24.53
CA ASN A 289 -7.44 16.32 23.46
C ASN A 289 -8.05 16.35 22.05
N ARG A 290 -9.10 17.16 21.85
CA ARG A 290 -9.78 17.34 20.57
C ARG A 290 -9.82 18.79 20.16
N ILE A 291 -9.39 19.04 18.94
CA ILE A 291 -9.63 20.33 18.27
C ILE A 291 -10.93 20.21 17.50
N SER A 292 -11.85 21.13 17.77
CA SER A 292 -13.09 21.25 17.00
C SER A 292 -13.12 22.61 16.32
N LEU A 293 -13.44 22.62 15.01
CA LEU A 293 -13.72 23.81 14.27
C LEU A 293 -15.19 23.77 13.82
N PHE A 294 -15.95 24.72 14.34
CA PHE A 294 -17.33 24.95 13.97
C PHE A 294 -17.42 26.16 13.06
N ILE A 295 -18.06 26.02 11.90
CA ILE A 295 -18.30 27.08 10.95
C ILE A 295 -19.78 27.10 10.61
N ARG A 296 -20.40 28.27 10.69
CA ARG A 296 -21.76 28.52 10.26
C ARG A 296 -21.79 29.77 9.37
N ASN A 297 -22.32 29.65 8.18
CA ASN A 297 -22.53 30.79 7.30
C ASN A 297 -23.96 30.81 6.79
N SER A 298 -24.54 32.01 6.73
CA SER A 298 -25.80 32.24 6.04
C SER A 298 -25.63 32.02 4.53
N ILE A 299 -26.67 31.52 3.88
CA ILE A 299 -26.76 31.34 2.43
C ILE A 299 -27.98 32.05 1.92
N PRO A 300 -27.93 32.65 0.69
CA PRO A 300 -29.10 33.31 0.14
C PRO A 300 -30.22 32.29 -0.13
N GLU A 301 -31.45 32.67 0.14
CA GLU A 301 -32.62 31.98 -0.38
C GLU A 301 -32.58 32.04 -1.92
N LEU A 302 -32.57 30.87 -2.53
CA LEU A 302 -32.54 30.74 -3.99
C LEU A 302 -33.96 30.47 -4.51
N SER A 303 -34.38 31.21 -5.54
CA SER A 303 -35.54 30.79 -6.30
C SER A 303 -35.28 29.44 -7.00
N ALA A 304 -36.34 28.70 -7.34
CA ALA A 304 -36.20 27.40 -8.02
C ALA A 304 -35.45 27.53 -9.36
N GLU A 305 -35.56 28.68 -10.05
CA GLU A 305 -34.84 28.97 -11.28
C GLU A 305 -33.34 29.21 -11.04
N ASP A 306 -32.99 29.96 -9.99
CA ASP A 306 -31.59 30.17 -9.59
C ASP A 306 -30.90 28.87 -9.12
N GLU A 307 -31.64 27.99 -8.49
CA GLU A 307 -31.14 26.69 -8.08
C GLU A 307 -30.83 25.77 -9.27
N ALA A 308 -31.69 25.78 -10.30
CA ALA A 308 -31.46 25.06 -11.55
C ALA A 308 -30.27 25.63 -12.33
N LEU A 309 -30.14 26.95 -12.40
CA LEU A 309 -29.01 27.63 -13.05
C LEU A 309 -27.70 27.38 -12.30
N ARG A 310 -27.71 27.43 -10.99
CA ARG A 310 -26.54 27.06 -10.15
C ARG A 310 -26.13 25.59 -10.30
N LYS A 311 -27.05 24.65 -10.33
CA LYS A 311 -26.75 23.24 -10.58
C LYS A 311 -26.04 23.05 -11.92
N SER A 312 -26.49 23.71 -12.97
CA SER A 312 -25.87 23.63 -14.31
C SER A 312 -24.47 24.28 -14.40
N VAL A 313 -24.25 25.38 -13.68
CA VAL A 313 -22.95 26.09 -13.61
C VAL A 313 -21.97 25.30 -12.68
N ASP A 314 -22.46 24.74 -11.60
CA ASP A 314 -21.68 24.00 -10.62
C ASP A 314 -21.26 22.61 -11.13
N GLU A 315 -22.02 21.95 -11.99
CA GLU A 315 -21.58 20.74 -12.72
C GLU A 315 -20.40 21.04 -13.66
N ARG A 316 -20.36 22.23 -14.26
CA ARG A 316 -19.25 22.68 -15.11
C ARG A 316 -18.03 23.15 -14.33
N GLN A 317 -18.18 23.61 -13.09
CA GLN A 317 -17.13 24.18 -12.23
C GLN A 317 -16.75 23.25 -11.08
N ARG A 318 -16.59 21.93 -11.27
CA ARG A 318 -16.02 20.99 -10.27
C ARG A 318 -16.45 21.26 -8.82
N LYS A 319 -17.77 21.33 -8.55
CA LYS A 319 -18.32 21.55 -7.21
C LYS A 319 -17.95 20.40 -6.26
N GLY A 320 -17.54 20.76 -5.05
CA GLY A 320 -17.31 19.78 -3.98
C GLY A 320 -15.91 19.18 -3.86
N ILE A 321 -14.98 19.48 -4.79
CA ILE A 321 -13.61 18.92 -4.75
C ILE A 321 -12.89 19.27 -3.44
N GLY A 322 -13.09 20.48 -2.90
CA GLY A 322 -12.45 20.90 -1.66
C GLY A 322 -12.82 20.03 -0.46
N LEU A 323 -14.13 19.81 -0.24
CA LEU A 323 -14.61 18.96 0.87
C LEU A 323 -14.31 17.47 0.66
N VAL A 324 -14.41 16.98 -0.58
CA VAL A 324 -14.02 15.58 -0.92
C VAL A 324 -12.54 15.36 -0.68
N ASN A 325 -11.69 16.29 -1.12
CA ASN A 325 -10.24 16.24 -0.87
C ASN A 325 -9.92 16.34 0.61
N LEU A 326 -10.62 17.22 1.36
CA LEU A 326 -10.45 17.33 2.80
C LEU A 326 -10.82 16.02 3.50
N ARG A 327 -11.96 15.39 3.18
CA ARG A 327 -12.36 14.08 3.72
C ARG A 327 -11.31 13.01 3.47
N ARG A 328 -10.83 12.92 2.21
CA ARG A 328 -9.78 11.97 1.84
C ARG A 328 -8.47 12.23 2.60
N ARG A 329 -8.09 13.50 2.74
CA ARG A 329 -6.88 13.92 3.46
C ARG A 329 -6.97 13.58 4.94
N LEU A 330 -8.12 13.85 5.57
CA LEU A 330 -8.38 13.50 6.97
C LEU A 330 -8.32 11.99 7.21
N SER A 331 -8.92 11.19 6.32
CA SER A 331 -8.89 9.72 6.43
C SER A 331 -7.47 9.15 6.34
N LEU A 332 -6.58 9.79 5.57
CA LEU A 332 -5.18 9.39 5.45
C LEU A 332 -4.32 9.84 6.63
N LEU A 333 -4.53 11.07 7.13
CA LEU A 333 -3.67 11.69 8.14
C LEU A 333 -4.12 11.40 9.58
N TYR A 334 -5.43 11.20 9.78
CA TYR A 334 -6.07 10.96 11.08
C TYR A 334 -7.06 9.77 11.00
N PRO A 335 -6.61 8.54 10.68
CA PRO A 335 -7.48 7.38 10.55
C PRO A 335 -8.19 7.10 11.89
N ASN A 336 -9.53 7.05 11.85
CA ASN A 336 -10.40 6.87 13.02
C ASN A 336 -10.30 7.93 14.13
N LYS A 337 -9.61 9.06 13.89
CA LYS A 337 -9.39 10.16 14.84
C LYS A 337 -9.95 11.49 14.34
N HIS A 338 -10.84 11.46 13.38
CA HIS A 338 -11.50 12.66 12.85
C HIS A 338 -12.99 12.43 12.62
N ARG A 339 -13.75 13.52 12.70
CA ARG A 339 -15.17 13.57 12.33
C ARG A 339 -15.40 14.85 11.56
N LEU A 340 -15.92 14.77 10.34
CA LEU A 340 -16.31 15.93 9.52
C LEU A 340 -17.77 15.81 9.15
N GLU A 341 -18.58 16.68 9.69
CA GLU A 341 -20.00 16.80 9.43
C GLU A 341 -20.33 18.10 8.70
N THR A 342 -21.24 18.02 7.77
CA THR A 342 -21.73 19.20 7.03
C THR A 342 -23.24 19.08 6.90
N ARG A 343 -23.95 20.15 7.24
CA ARG A 343 -25.42 20.25 7.12
C ARG A 343 -25.75 21.51 6.31
N LYS A 344 -26.67 21.37 5.39
CA LYS A 344 -27.26 22.50 4.66
C LYS A 344 -28.72 22.60 5.11
N GLU A 345 -29.06 23.74 5.69
CA GLU A 345 -30.43 24.14 6.06
C GLU A 345 -30.93 25.14 5.01
N GLU A 346 -32.17 25.60 5.14
CA GLU A 346 -32.77 26.52 4.14
C GLU A 346 -31.98 27.83 3.97
N THR A 347 -31.53 28.43 5.07
CA THR A 347 -30.84 29.72 5.10
C THR A 347 -29.41 29.69 5.58
N GLU A 348 -28.95 28.51 6.04
CA GLU A 348 -27.63 28.35 6.66
C GLU A 348 -26.89 27.09 6.16
N PHE A 349 -25.58 27.18 6.16
CA PHE A 349 -24.69 26.02 6.01
C PHE A 349 -23.81 25.89 7.25
N VAL A 350 -23.77 24.69 7.80
CA VAL A 350 -22.98 24.38 8.99
C VAL A 350 -21.97 23.29 8.66
N ALA A 351 -20.72 23.51 9.05
CA ALA A 351 -19.65 22.53 8.97
C ALA A 351 -18.97 22.40 10.32
N GLU A 352 -18.75 21.16 10.75
CA GLU A 352 -18.05 20.84 11.98
C GLU A 352 -16.96 19.82 11.71
N LEU A 353 -15.72 20.18 12.02
CA LEU A 353 -14.56 19.32 11.95
C LEU A 353 -13.99 19.09 13.34
N MET A 354 -13.89 17.85 13.74
CA MET A 354 -13.26 17.42 14.99
C MET A 354 -12.06 16.55 14.67
N ILE A 355 -10.92 16.80 15.32
CA ILE A 355 -9.68 16.03 15.20
C ILE A 355 -9.19 15.69 16.60
N GLU A 356 -8.95 14.42 16.86
CA GLU A 356 -8.34 13.92 18.09
C GLU A 356 -6.81 13.93 17.92
N ILE A 357 -6.12 14.59 18.85
CA ILE A 357 -4.67 14.75 18.82
C ILE A 357 -4.11 13.95 19.99
N GLU A 358 -3.15 13.07 19.71
CA GLU A 358 -2.41 12.37 20.76
C GLU A 358 -1.40 13.34 21.38
N ASP A 359 -1.38 13.41 22.69
CA ASP A 359 -0.29 14.03 23.43
C ASP A 359 1.03 13.30 23.08
N ILE A 360 2.08 14.08 22.83
CA ILE A 360 3.43 13.57 22.55
C ILE A 360 4.09 13.14 23.85
#